data_6e930fffe05984b21d0883804c59607e
#
_entry.id   6e930fffe05984b21d0883804c59607e
#
_cell.length_a   1.000
_cell.length_b   1.000
_cell.length_c   1.000
_cell.angle_alpha   90.00
_cell.angle_beta   90.00
_cell.angle_gamma   90.00
#
_symmetry.space_group_name_H-M   'P 1'
#
loop_
_entity.id
_entity.type
_entity.pdbx_description
1 polymer ?
#
loop_
_entity_poly.entity_id
_entity_poly.type
_entity_poly.pdbx_seq_one_letter_code
_entity_poly.pdbx_strand_id
1 'polypeptide(L)'
;MQSCGFDFCNPQFVTPAQRGFQSQNQQDLKTLIESCKLCVQKSSPACAGLCNPSSRLIFLTLSPLLDSQLRFASKAAQMLKNIIERVFCLSLQEVSILSLLKCEIPQNAQKTCVESCMGYLLKQLEFAQSKVVVLFGADTYFYFTQDGSNYEQVQGKLFEWNHLSLFPTFSLNQLLRQPELKVNAHKELLNLKELLSRKN
;
A
#
# COMPACT_ATOMS: atom_id res chain seq x y z
N MET A 1 -12.91 -15.51 -34.78
CA MET A 1 -11.96 -15.22 -33.69
C MET A 1 -12.26 -13.81 -33.22
N GLN A 2 -13.12 -13.66 -32.20
CA GLN A 2 -13.46 -12.35 -31.60
C GLN A 2 -12.62 -12.16 -30.37
N SER A 3 -11.76 -11.13 -30.40
CA SER A 3 -10.98 -10.67 -29.25
C SER A 3 -11.93 -9.99 -28.27
N CYS A 4 -12.15 -10.60 -27.09
CA CYS A 4 -12.79 -9.93 -25.97
C CYS A 4 -11.83 -8.87 -25.42
N GLY A 5 -11.97 -7.64 -25.90
CA GLY A 5 -11.35 -6.49 -25.31
C GLY A 5 -12.04 -6.19 -23.97
N PHE A 6 -11.31 -6.30 -22.88
CA PHE A 6 -11.73 -5.73 -21.61
C PHE A 6 -11.46 -4.23 -21.68
N ASP A 7 -12.52 -3.47 -22.01
CA ASP A 7 -12.51 -2.02 -21.81
C ASP A 7 -12.55 -1.74 -20.29
N PHE A 8 -11.38 -1.48 -19.73
CA PHE A 8 -11.29 -0.91 -18.39
C PHE A 8 -11.74 0.55 -18.47
N CYS A 9 -13.02 0.79 -18.16
CA CYS A 9 -13.54 2.13 -17.94
C CYS A 9 -12.68 2.80 -16.85
N ASN A 10 -11.98 3.85 -17.24
CA ASN A 10 -11.15 4.69 -16.41
C ASN A 10 -12.02 5.37 -15.32
N PRO A 11 -12.01 4.96 -14.06
CA PRO A 11 -12.68 5.71 -13.02
C PRO A 11 -11.86 7.00 -12.81
N GLN A 12 -12.39 8.11 -13.25
CA GLN A 12 -11.85 9.42 -12.90
C GLN A 12 -11.96 9.56 -11.38
N PHE A 13 -10.83 9.37 -10.69
CA PHE A 13 -10.69 9.67 -9.27
C PHE A 13 -10.77 11.18 -9.06
N VAL A 14 -11.97 11.73 -9.16
CA VAL A 14 -12.27 13.07 -8.68
C VAL A 14 -12.85 12.92 -7.28
N THR A 15 -12.00 12.68 -6.28
CA THR A 15 -12.45 12.79 -4.89
C THR A 15 -12.43 14.26 -4.47
N PRO A 16 -13.41 14.72 -3.68
CA PRO A 16 -13.44 16.09 -3.13
C PRO A 16 -12.17 16.46 -2.33
N ALA A 17 -11.41 15.48 -1.90
CA ALA A 17 -10.16 15.67 -1.15
C ALA A 17 -8.97 16.19 -1.99
N GLN A 18 -9.04 16.18 -3.32
CA GLN A 18 -7.92 16.63 -4.15
C GLN A 18 -7.72 18.16 -4.19
N ARG A 19 -8.66 18.96 -3.66
CA ARG A 19 -8.59 20.43 -3.74
C ARG A 19 -7.71 21.12 -2.70
N GLY A 20 -6.97 20.40 -1.85
CA GLY A 20 -6.33 21.06 -0.71
C GLY A 20 -4.91 20.65 -0.34
N PHE A 21 -4.34 19.59 -0.92
CA PHE A 21 -3.01 19.14 -0.52
C PHE A 21 -1.90 19.77 -1.37
N GLN A 22 -1.64 21.06 -1.14
CA GLN A 22 -0.45 21.72 -1.67
C GLN A 22 0.72 21.48 -0.69
N SER A 23 1.31 20.29 -0.71
CA SER A 23 2.62 20.10 -0.10
C SER A 23 3.69 20.22 -1.19
N GLN A 24 4.63 21.13 -0.99
CA GLN A 24 5.71 21.38 -1.96
C GLN A 24 6.82 20.33 -1.86
N ASN A 25 6.95 19.68 -0.71
CA ASN A 25 7.97 18.68 -0.46
C ASN A 25 7.47 17.58 0.48
N GLN A 26 8.24 16.50 0.57
CA GLN A 26 7.92 15.32 1.36
C GLN A 26 7.83 15.60 2.87
N GLN A 27 8.66 16.52 3.40
CA GLN A 27 8.65 16.85 4.83
C GLN A 27 7.38 17.61 5.21
N ASP A 28 6.90 18.52 4.36
CA ASP A 28 5.65 19.23 4.57
C ASP A 28 4.47 18.23 4.56
N LEU A 29 4.47 17.28 3.62
CA LEU A 29 3.44 16.25 3.57
C LEU A 29 3.45 15.39 4.83
N LYS A 30 4.62 15.00 5.32
CA LYS A 30 4.76 14.25 6.58
C LYS A 30 4.14 15.02 7.75
N THR A 31 4.49 16.30 7.90
CA THR A 31 3.93 17.17 8.95
C THR A 31 2.41 17.30 8.85
N LEU A 32 1.87 17.46 7.63
CA LEU A 32 0.43 17.52 7.39
C LEU A 32 -0.27 16.21 7.79
N ILE A 33 0.31 15.05 7.48
CA ILE A 33 -0.24 13.77 7.88
C ILE A 33 -0.21 13.62 9.40
N GLU A 34 0.91 13.89 10.05
CA GLU A 34 1.08 13.74 11.50
C GLU A 34 0.14 14.66 12.30
N SER A 35 -0.15 15.85 11.78
CA SER A 35 -1.11 16.79 12.35
C SER A 35 -2.57 16.59 11.90
N CYS A 36 -2.86 15.52 11.15
CA CYS A 36 -4.17 15.29 10.53
C CYS A 36 -5.33 15.28 11.53
N LYS A 37 -6.41 16.00 11.18
CA LYS A 37 -7.67 16.09 11.94
C LYS A 37 -8.90 15.74 11.07
N LEU A 38 -8.71 15.08 9.93
CA LEU A 38 -9.80 14.79 8.98
C LEU A 38 -10.82 13.77 9.50
N CYS A 39 -10.41 12.87 10.38
CA CYS A 39 -11.27 11.82 10.91
C CYS A 39 -11.53 12.05 12.40
N VAL A 40 -12.81 12.18 12.79
CA VAL A 40 -13.23 12.26 14.19
C VAL A 40 -13.00 10.93 14.92
N GLN A 41 -13.02 9.82 14.19
CA GLN A 41 -12.98 8.45 14.73
C GLN A 41 -11.58 7.87 14.87
N LYS A 42 -10.53 8.67 14.72
CA LYS A 42 -9.15 8.18 14.91
C LYS A 42 -8.91 7.75 16.36
N SER A 43 -8.33 6.57 16.55
CA SER A 43 -7.97 6.00 17.86
C SER A 43 -6.48 6.03 18.15
N SER A 44 -5.65 6.44 17.18
CA SER A 44 -4.19 6.57 17.34
C SER A 44 -3.66 7.84 16.67
N PRO A 45 -2.44 8.29 17.02
CA PRO A 45 -1.74 9.32 16.24
C PRO A 45 -1.63 8.92 14.77
N ALA A 46 -1.70 9.90 13.87
CA ALA A 46 -1.51 9.65 12.46
C ALA A 46 -0.01 9.40 12.16
N CYS A 47 0.25 8.43 11.28
CA CYS A 47 1.59 8.05 10.86
C CYS A 47 1.73 8.19 9.34
N ALA A 48 2.72 8.91 8.89
CA ALA A 48 3.02 9.06 7.47
C ALA A 48 3.60 7.78 6.85
N GLY A 49 4.17 6.89 7.67
CA GLY A 49 4.94 5.75 7.19
C GLY A 49 6.33 6.15 6.68
N LEU A 50 6.99 5.22 6.02
CA LEU A 50 8.30 5.41 5.41
C LEU A 50 8.10 5.68 3.91
N CYS A 51 8.38 6.91 3.46
CA CYS A 51 8.29 7.31 2.07
C CYS A 51 9.68 7.72 1.57
N ASN A 52 10.29 6.92 0.70
CA ASN A 52 11.63 7.17 0.16
C ASN A 52 11.56 7.53 -1.32
N PRO A 53 12.13 8.67 -1.74
CA PRO A 53 12.14 9.08 -3.15
C PRO A 53 12.87 8.10 -4.07
N SER A 54 13.87 7.41 -3.53
CA SER A 54 14.66 6.40 -4.27
C SER A 54 14.17 4.97 -4.08
N SER A 55 12.92 4.79 -3.63
CA SER A 55 12.40 3.44 -3.39
C SER A 55 12.26 2.64 -4.68
N ARG A 56 12.68 1.38 -4.61
CA ARG A 56 12.52 0.39 -5.70
C ARG A 56 11.16 -0.30 -5.63
N LEU A 57 10.64 -0.45 -4.41
CA LEU A 57 9.33 -1.06 -4.12
C LEU A 57 8.55 -0.22 -3.12
N ILE A 58 7.25 -0.18 -3.30
CA ILE A 58 6.31 0.36 -2.31
C ILE A 58 5.52 -0.80 -1.71
N PHE A 59 5.52 -0.90 -0.39
CA PHE A 59 4.68 -1.83 0.37
C PHE A 59 3.49 -1.08 0.93
N LEU A 60 2.29 -1.43 0.47
CA LEU A 60 1.05 -0.75 0.84
C LEU A 60 0.15 -1.67 1.67
N THR A 61 -0.31 -1.15 2.79
CA THR A 61 -1.24 -1.83 3.71
C THR A 61 -2.48 -0.99 3.96
N LEU A 62 -3.54 -1.58 4.49
CA LEU A 62 -4.75 -0.83 4.84
C LEU A 62 -4.50 0.14 5.99
N SER A 63 -3.92 -0.34 7.09
CA SER A 63 -3.61 0.44 8.29
C SER A 63 -2.11 0.61 8.48
N PRO A 64 -1.65 1.64 9.24
CA PRO A 64 -0.24 1.85 9.50
C PRO A 64 0.42 0.63 10.15
N LEU A 65 1.59 0.24 9.67
CA LEU A 65 2.43 -0.79 10.28
C LEU A 65 3.50 -0.22 11.19
N LEU A 66 3.97 0.99 10.88
CA LEU A 66 4.99 1.69 11.64
C LEU A 66 4.31 2.67 12.61
N ASP A 67 4.93 2.89 13.75
CA ASP A 67 4.53 3.97 14.64
C ASP A 67 5.08 5.34 14.17
N SER A 68 4.77 6.40 14.89
CA SER A 68 5.23 7.77 14.59
C SER A 68 6.76 7.92 14.60
N GLN A 69 7.47 6.98 15.24
CA GLN A 69 8.95 6.92 15.29
C GLN A 69 9.53 5.95 14.25
N LEU A 70 8.70 5.47 13.30
CA LEU A 70 9.05 4.51 12.25
C LEU A 70 9.56 3.16 12.80
N ARG A 71 9.13 2.74 13.98
CA ARG A 71 9.52 1.47 14.59
C ARG A 71 8.59 0.35 14.13
N PHE A 72 9.17 -0.83 13.94
CA PHE A 72 8.47 -2.08 13.64
C PHE A 72 8.01 -2.76 14.95
N ALA A 73 7.07 -2.14 15.68
CA ALA A 73 6.67 -2.59 17.00
C ALA A 73 5.76 -3.83 16.98
N SER A 74 4.92 -4.00 15.96
CA SER A 74 3.99 -5.12 15.88
C SER A 74 4.58 -6.36 15.21
N LYS A 75 3.99 -7.55 15.45
CA LYS A 75 4.37 -8.80 14.76
C LYS A 75 4.22 -8.69 13.24
N ALA A 76 3.19 -7.98 12.76
CA ALA A 76 2.97 -7.73 11.35
C ALA A 76 4.07 -6.84 10.75
N ALA A 77 4.47 -5.79 11.46
CA ALA A 77 5.57 -4.94 11.06
C ALA A 77 6.90 -5.70 10.99
N GLN A 78 7.21 -6.52 12.00
CA GLN A 78 8.41 -7.37 12.01
C GLN A 78 8.39 -8.37 10.84
N MET A 79 7.23 -8.94 10.50
CA MET A 79 7.08 -9.82 9.34
C MET A 79 7.39 -9.07 8.05
N LEU A 80 6.87 -7.85 7.86
CA LEU A 80 7.20 -7.05 6.69
C LEU A 80 8.70 -6.75 6.61
N LYS A 81 9.33 -6.37 7.73
CA LYS A 81 10.78 -6.17 7.78
C LYS A 81 11.53 -7.40 7.30
N ASN A 82 11.16 -8.60 7.80
CA ASN A 82 11.77 -9.86 7.35
C ASN A 82 11.54 -10.13 5.85
N ILE A 83 10.38 -9.80 5.30
CA ILE A 83 10.09 -9.91 3.85
C ILE A 83 11.03 -9.01 3.06
N ILE A 84 11.18 -7.74 3.45
CA ILE A 84 12.06 -6.77 2.80
C ILE A 84 13.51 -7.28 2.79
N GLU A 85 14.03 -7.65 3.96
CA GLU A 85 15.44 -7.99 4.13
C GLU A 85 15.79 -9.39 3.58
N ARG A 86 14.92 -10.40 3.78
CA ARG A 86 15.24 -11.80 3.46
C ARG A 86 14.70 -12.26 2.12
N VAL A 87 13.52 -11.79 1.68
CA VAL A 87 12.95 -12.19 0.39
C VAL A 87 13.48 -11.28 -0.70
N PHE A 88 13.32 -9.97 -0.55
CA PHE A 88 13.75 -9.01 -1.58
C PHE A 88 15.24 -8.65 -1.49
N CYS A 89 15.91 -8.91 -0.36
CA CYS A 89 17.31 -8.52 -0.10
C CYS A 89 17.50 -7.00 -0.27
N LEU A 90 16.52 -6.21 0.19
CA LEU A 90 16.54 -4.75 0.14
C LEU A 90 16.72 -4.17 1.55
N SER A 91 17.35 -3.01 1.62
CA SER A 91 17.41 -2.19 2.82
C SER A 91 16.15 -1.33 2.96
N LEU A 92 15.90 -0.81 4.16
CA LEU A 92 14.79 0.11 4.39
C LEU A 92 14.91 1.43 3.61
N GLN A 93 16.11 1.78 3.18
CA GLN A 93 16.35 2.97 2.35
C GLN A 93 15.95 2.78 0.89
N GLU A 94 15.79 1.53 0.45
CA GLU A 94 15.41 1.18 -0.93
C GLU A 94 13.91 0.92 -1.09
N VAL A 95 13.12 1.07 -0.03
CA VAL A 95 11.69 0.78 -0.04
C VAL A 95 10.86 1.92 0.57
N SER A 96 9.61 2.00 0.18
CA SER A 96 8.59 2.79 0.88
C SER A 96 7.59 1.86 1.56
N ILE A 97 7.16 2.21 2.78
CA ILE A 97 6.15 1.48 3.55
C ILE A 97 5.02 2.45 3.87
N LEU A 98 3.94 2.32 3.15
CA LEU A 98 2.81 3.24 3.17
C LEU A 98 1.53 2.53 3.61
N SER A 99 0.51 3.29 3.96
CA SER A 99 -0.82 2.77 4.28
C SER A 99 -1.92 3.62 3.67
N LEU A 100 -3.07 3.01 3.38
CA LEU A 100 -4.27 3.72 2.94
C LEU A 100 -4.76 4.66 4.06
N LEU A 101 -4.99 4.10 5.23
CA LEU A 101 -5.31 4.85 6.45
C LEU A 101 -4.03 5.37 7.08
N LYS A 102 -4.08 6.57 7.66
CA LYS A 102 -2.92 7.17 8.33
C LYS A 102 -2.94 7.00 9.85
N CYS A 103 -4.02 6.47 10.40
CA CYS A 103 -4.21 6.18 11.83
C CYS A 103 -5.04 4.91 11.99
N GLU A 104 -5.12 4.39 13.21
CA GLU A 104 -6.05 3.32 13.53
C GLU A 104 -7.46 3.88 13.65
N ILE A 105 -8.42 3.15 13.10
CA ILE A 105 -9.84 3.50 13.10
C ILE A 105 -10.70 2.26 13.33
N PRO A 106 -11.93 2.41 13.85
CA PRO A 106 -12.90 1.32 13.94
C PRO A 106 -13.26 0.75 12.56
N GLN A 107 -13.53 -0.55 12.51
CA GLN A 107 -13.76 -1.28 11.26
C GLN A 107 -14.96 -0.74 10.46
N ASN A 108 -16.01 -0.28 11.14
CA ASN A 108 -17.21 0.28 10.51
C ASN A 108 -17.00 1.65 9.84
N ALA A 109 -15.88 2.32 10.11
CA ALA A 109 -15.56 3.64 9.57
C ALA A 109 -14.51 3.59 8.43
N GLN A 110 -14.03 2.41 8.06
CA GLN A 110 -12.89 2.26 7.15
C GLN A 110 -13.11 2.94 5.81
N LYS A 111 -14.26 2.73 5.16
CA LYS A 111 -14.54 3.28 3.82
C LYS A 111 -14.39 4.80 3.79
N THR A 112 -15.13 5.51 4.61
CA THR A 112 -15.12 6.99 4.68
C THR A 112 -13.74 7.54 5.06
N CYS A 113 -13.04 6.86 5.97
CA CYS A 113 -11.72 7.29 6.40
C CYS A 113 -10.66 7.03 5.31
N VAL A 114 -10.76 5.95 4.54
CA VAL A 114 -9.89 5.71 3.38
C VAL A 114 -10.08 6.81 2.33
N GLU A 115 -11.32 7.16 2.01
CA GLU A 115 -11.62 8.25 1.07
C GLU A 115 -10.96 9.57 1.52
N SER A 116 -11.04 9.89 2.82
CA SER A 116 -10.41 11.08 3.40
C SER A 116 -8.88 11.02 3.38
N CYS A 117 -8.28 9.83 3.52
CA CYS A 117 -6.84 9.63 3.54
C CYS A 117 -6.21 9.48 2.14
N MET A 118 -7.01 9.20 1.11
CA MET A 118 -6.52 8.87 -0.24
C MET A 118 -5.64 9.98 -0.82
N GLY A 119 -5.99 11.25 -0.60
CA GLY A 119 -5.19 12.37 -1.09
C GLY A 119 -3.75 12.38 -0.55
N TYR A 120 -3.57 12.01 0.73
CA TYR A 120 -2.22 11.85 1.31
C TYR A 120 -1.45 10.71 0.65
N LEU A 121 -2.10 9.55 0.43
CA LEU A 121 -1.44 8.41 -0.20
C LEU A 121 -1.02 8.72 -1.62
N LEU A 122 -1.89 9.29 -2.44
CA LEU A 122 -1.57 9.65 -3.83
C LEU A 122 -0.36 10.58 -3.89
N LYS A 123 -0.30 11.57 -3.00
CA LYS A 123 0.86 12.47 -2.92
C LYS A 123 2.14 11.76 -2.45
N GLN A 124 2.02 10.80 -1.55
CA GLN A 124 3.16 9.96 -1.16
C GLN A 124 3.66 9.08 -2.31
N LEU A 125 2.76 8.53 -3.13
CA LEU A 125 3.13 7.73 -4.31
C LEU A 125 3.88 8.58 -5.35
N GLU A 126 3.49 9.85 -5.54
CA GLU A 126 4.23 10.78 -6.40
C GLU A 126 5.67 11.00 -5.88
N PHE A 127 5.85 11.20 -4.58
CA PHE A 127 7.18 11.41 -3.99
C PHE A 127 8.04 10.14 -3.97
N ALA A 128 7.44 8.98 -3.80
CA ALA A 128 8.16 7.71 -3.76
C ALA A 128 8.76 7.31 -5.11
N GLN A 129 8.22 7.82 -6.23
CA GLN A 129 8.68 7.62 -7.61
C GLN A 129 8.74 6.15 -8.08
N SER A 130 8.58 5.17 -7.20
CA SER A 130 8.50 3.77 -7.59
C SER A 130 7.22 3.48 -8.36
N LYS A 131 7.32 2.62 -9.36
CA LYS A 131 6.18 2.16 -10.14
C LYS A 131 5.58 0.85 -9.64
N VAL A 132 6.26 0.15 -8.74
CA VAL A 132 5.83 -1.17 -8.27
C VAL A 132 5.29 -1.09 -6.86
N VAL A 133 4.02 -1.49 -6.68
CA VAL A 133 3.30 -1.44 -5.40
C VAL A 133 2.84 -2.84 -5.01
N VAL A 134 3.33 -3.35 -3.89
CA VAL A 134 2.89 -4.60 -3.28
C VAL A 134 1.74 -4.30 -2.33
N LEU A 135 0.56 -4.82 -2.62
CA LEU A 135 -0.67 -4.59 -1.86
C LEU A 135 -0.93 -5.76 -0.90
N PHE A 136 -0.87 -5.49 0.40
CA PHE A 136 -1.08 -6.52 1.43
C PHE A 136 -2.55 -6.64 1.84
N GLY A 137 -3.24 -7.65 1.29
CA GLY A 137 -4.62 -8.03 1.64
C GLY A 137 -5.68 -7.50 0.68
N ALA A 138 -6.80 -8.21 0.62
CA ALA A 138 -7.93 -7.92 -0.25
C ALA A 138 -8.52 -6.52 0.02
N ASP A 139 -8.70 -6.13 1.29
CA ASP A 139 -9.23 -4.81 1.63
C ASP A 139 -8.32 -3.69 1.11
N THR A 140 -6.99 -3.86 1.19
CA THR A 140 -6.03 -2.89 0.63
C THR A 140 -6.22 -2.77 -0.87
N TYR A 141 -6.36 -3.90 -1.57
CA TYR A 141 -6.61 -3.93 -3.01
C TYR A 141 -7.93 -3.23 -3.37
N PHE A 142 -9.06 -3.65 -2.77
CA PHE A 142 -10.36 -3.10 -3.10
C PHE A 142 -10.48 -1.61 -2.81
N TYR A 143 -9.97 -1.14 -1.67
CA TYR A 143 -10.02 0.28 -1.34
C TYR A 143 -9.08 1.12 -2.21
N PHE A 144 -7.94 0.56 -2.63
CA PHE A 144 -6.99 1.29 -3.47
C PHE A 144 -7.42 1.37 -4.92
N THR A 145 -7.86 0.25 -5.49
CA THR A 145 -8.26 0.17 -6.92
C THR A 145 -9.71 0.51 -7.17
N GLN A 146 -10.57 0.38 -6.14
CA GLN A 146 -12.03 0.40 -6.22
C GLN A 146 -12.59 -0.63 -7.22
N ASP A 147 -11.80 -1.65 -7.50
CA ASP A 147 -12.16 -2.73 -8.39
C ASP A 147 -12.91 -3.83 -7.59
N GLY A 148 -14.16 -4.09 -7.95
CA GLY A 148 -14.99 -5.14 -7.37
C GLY A 148 -14.77 -6.54 -7.95
N SER A 149 -13.70 -6.75 -8.74
CA SER A 149 -13.37 -8.06 -9.31
C SER A 149 -12.99 -9.08 -8.24
N ASN A 150 -13.02 -10.36 -8.60
CA ASN A 150 -12.62 -11.42 -7.69
C ASN A 150 -11.12 -11.31 -7.36
N TYR A 151 -10.81 -11.06 -6.09
CA TYR A 151 -9.45 -10.93 -5.58
C TYR A 151 -8.55 -12.13 -5.89
N GLU A 152 -9.10 -13.34 -5.89
CA GLU A 152 -8.36 -14.57 -6.20
C GLU A 152 -7.78 -14.57 -7.63
N GLN A 153 -8.39 -13.83 -8.56
CA GLN A 153 -7.91 -13.75 -9.93
C GLN A 153 -6.68 -12.87 -10.08
N VAL A 154 -6.46 -11.92 -9.18
CA VAL A 154 -5.36 -10.95 -9.21
C VAL A 154 -4.27 -11.24 -8.18
N GLN A 155 -4.60 -11.97 -7.12
CA GLN A 155 -3.65 -12.31 -6.07
C GLN A 155 -2.43 -13.05 -6.63
N GLY A 156 -1.23 -12.65 -6.21
CA GLY A 156 0.03 -13.25 -6.64
C GLY A 156 0.43 -12.94 -8.09
N LYS A 157 -0.26 -12.00 -8.75
CA LYS A 157 0.03 -11.57 -10.13
C LYS A 157 0.44 -10.11 -10.19
N LEU A 158 1.42 -9.82 -11.04
CA LEU A 158 1.83 -8.45 -11.35
C LEU A 158 1.04 -7.96 -12.56
N PHE A 159 0.36 -6.82 -12.45
CA PHE A 159 -0.40 -6.22 -13.54
C PHE A 159 -0.32 -4.69 -13.48
N GLU A 160 -0.54 -4.06 -14.63
CA GLU A 160 -0.52 -2.61 -14.75
C GLU A 160 -1.87 -2.00 -14.37
N TRP A 161 -1.84 -0.92 -13.59
CA TRP A 161 -3.00 -0.14 -13.18
C TRP A 161 -2.61 1.34 -12.99
N ASN A 162 -3.22 2.24 -13.75
CA ASN A 162 -2.97 3.70 -13.66
C ASN A 162 -1.48 4.08 -13.55
N HIS A 163 -0.64 3.57 -14.46
CA HIS A 163 0.81 3.79 -14.50
C HIS A 163 1.61 3.17 -13.34
N LEU A 164 0.98 2.36 -12.51
CA LEU A 164 1.61 1.57 -11.47
C LEU A 164 1.54 0.09 -11.83
N SER A 165 2.56 -0.67 -11.47
CA SER A 165 2.54 -2.13 -11.49
C SER A 165 2.10 -2.62 -10.11
N LEU A 166 0.89 -3.18 -9.99
CA LEU A 166 0.33 -3.66 -8.74
C LEU A 166 0.58 -5.16 -8.56
N PHE A 167 0.90 -5.55 -7.35
CA PHE A 167 1.05 -6.94 -6.93
C PHE A 167 0.28 -7.20 -5.64
N PRO A 168 -1.00 -7.63 -5.71
CA PRO A 168 -1.78 -8.03 -4.55
C PRO A 168 -1.29 -9.35 -3.98
N THR A 169 -1.21 -9.44 -2.65
CA THR A 169 -0.83 -10.65 -1.91
C THR A 169 -1.57 -10.75 -0.58
N PHE A 170 -1.34 -11.79 0.19
CA PHE A 170 -1.95 -12.02 1.50
C PHE A 170 -1.73 -10.85 2.46
N SER A 171 -2.71 -10.54 3.31
CA SER A 171 -2.51 -9.57 4.37
C SER A 171 -1.55 -10.13 5.44
N LEU A 172 -0.70 -9.28 6.01
CA LEU A 172 0.25 -9.68 7.06
C LEU A 172 -0.47 -10.24 8.29
N ASN A 173 -1.62 -9.68 8.65
CA ASN A 173 -2.44 -10.17 9.77
C ASN A 173 -3.06 -11.54 9.47
N GLN A 174 -3.43 -11.82 8.22
CA GLN A 174 -3.90 -13.14 7.80
C GLN A 174 -2.77 -14.18 7.94
N LEU A 175 -1.55 -13.86 7.49
CA LEU A 175 -0.40 -14.74 7.62
C LEU A 175 0.01 -15.01 9.07
N LEU A 176 -0.30 -14.09 9.99
CA LEU A 176 -0.08 -14.33 11.43
C LEU A 176 -1.12 -15.26 12.04
N ARG A 177 -2.37 -15.19 11.57
CA ARG A 177 -3.48 -16.03 12.05
C ARG A 177 -3.51 -17.41 11.41
N GLN A 178 -3.03 -17.52 10.17
CA GLN A 178 -3.02 -18.72 9.33
C GLN A 178 -1.58 -18.99 8.84
N PRO A 179 -0.72 -19.57 9.70
CA PRO A 179 0.70 -19.77 9.37
C PRO A 179 0.95 -20.65 8.14
N GLU A 180 0.02 -21.54 7.79
CA GLU A 180 0.05 -22.41 6.61
C GLU A 180 0.11 -21.61 5.30
N LEU A 181 -0.49 -20.43 5.26
CA LEU A 181 -0.48 -19.55 4.07
C LEU A 181 0.90 -18.90 3.81
N LYS A 182 1.81 -18.91 4.78
CA LYS A 182 3.14 -18.31 4.62
C LYS A 182 3.94 -18.92 3.48
N VAL A 183 3.77 -20.22 3.23
CA VAL A 183 4.45 -20.91 2.12
C VAL A 183 3.97 -20.34 0.78
N ASN A 184 2.67 -20.15 0.61
CA ASN A 184 2.09 -19.59 -0.61
C ASN A 184 2.49 -18.12 -0.78
N ALA A 185 2.37 -17.30 0.26
CA ALA A 185 2.82 -15.92 0.24
C ALA A 185 4.30 -15.78 -0.11
N HIS A 186 5.15 -16.66 0.43
CA HIS A 186 6.59 -16.67 0.13
C HIS A 186 6.86 -16.98 -1.35
N LYS A 187 6.15 -17.97 -1.92
CA LYS A 187 6.24 -18.29 -3.36
C LYS A 187 5.81 -17.12 -4.24
N GLU A 188 4.68 -16.46 -3.89
CA GLU A 188 4.20 -15.28 -4.61
C GLU A 188 5.27 -14.16 -4.61
N LEU A 189 5.83 -13.85 -3.44
CA LEU A 189 6.83 -12.78 -3.31
C LEU A 189 8.17 -13.11 -4.00
N LEU A 190 8.59 -14.38 -4.02
CA LEU A 190 9.75 -14.81 -4.80
C LEU A 190 9.51 -14.67 -6.30
N ASN A 191 8.31 -15.05 -6.78
CA ASN A 191 7.94 -14.84 -8.17
C ASN A 191 7.98 -13.36 -8.56
N LEU A 192 7.45 -12.46 -7.71
CA LEU A 192 7.57 -11.02 -7.93
C LEU A 192 9.03 -10.59 -8.05
N LYS A 193 9.89 -11.03 -7.12
CA LYS A 193 11.33 -10.71 -7.15
C LYS A 193 11.99 -11.11 -8.47
N GLU A 194 11.69 -12.32 -8.97
CA GLU A 194 12.18 -12.79 -10.25
C GLU A 194 11.70 -11.95 -11.43
N LEU A 195 10.40 -11.62 -11.46
CA LEU A 195 9.82 -10.76 -12.49
C LEU A 195 10.50 -9.38 -12.55
N LEU A 196 10.81 -8.81 -11.39
CA LEU A 196 11.49 -7.52 -11.30
C LEU A 196 12.96 -7.62 -11.75
N SER A 197 13.64 -8.74 -11.47
CA SER A 197 15.03 -8.95 -11.89
C SER A 197 15.17 -9.11 -13.40
N ARG A 198 14.12 -9.55 -14.10
CA ARG A 198 14.11 -9.70 -15.57
C ARG A 198 13.82 -8.40 -16.32
N LYS A 199 13.26 -7.40 -15.62
CA LYS A 199 12.91 -6.09 -16.23
C LYS A 199 14.05 -5.06 -16.11
N ASN A 200 15.09 -5.34 -15.33
CA ASN A 200 16.32 -4.53 -15.21
C ASN A 200 17.42 -5.10 -16.09
#